data_cb2ca6ebcd05e2fb34638783d36e7128
#
_entry.id   cb2ca6ebcd05e2fb34638783d36e7128
#
_cell.length_a   1.000
_cell.length_b   1.000
_cell.length_c   1.000
_cell.angle_alpha   90.00
_cell.angle_beta   90.00
_cell.angle_gamma   90.00
#
_symmetry.space_group_name_H-M   'P 1'
#
loop_
_entity.id
_entity.type
_entity.pdbx_description
1 polymer ?
#
loop_
_entity_poly.entity_id
_entity_poly.type
_entity_poly.pdbx_seq_one_letter_code
_entity_poly.pdbx_strand_id
1 'polypeptide(L)'
;TPHIAGYSQQSKINATDFLIDALAASLGLPPARRDPSRGGLEQVLALESALSVSQAVTELVAGVGRLRVDDLNFRRRWSELATPECFESQRREYVLRDQLNGLSVQLSEEKSGLRPMLLALGVSVRH
;
A
#
# COMPACT_ATOMS: atom_id res chain seq x y z
N THR A 1 -13.42 -5.90 6.07
CA THR A 1 -12.17 -5.46 6.72
C THR A 1 -12.49 -4.54 7.90
N PRO A 2 -11.69 -4.53 8.97
CA PRO A 2 -11.97 -3.78 10.20
C PRO A 2 -11.64 -2.29 10.09
N HIS A 3 -12.18 -1.61 9.07
CA HIS A 3 -12.05 -0.16 8.88
C HIS A 3 -10.58 0.32 8.78
N ILE A 4 -9.80 -0.38 7.96
CA ILE A 4 -8.36 -0.15 7.78
C ILE A 4 -8.01 0.57 6.47
N ALA A 5 -8.97 1.22 5.83
CA ALA A 5 -8.70 2.08 4.68
C ALA A 5 -7.71 3.18 5.11
N GLY A 6 -6.65 3.37 4.35
CA GLY A 6 -5.58 4.31 4.73
C GLY A 6 -4.59 3.82 5.79
N TYR A 7 -4.69 2.58 6.25
CA TYR A 7 -3.77 1.99 7.23
C TYR A 7 -2.48 1.48 6.56
N SER A 8 -1.88 2.30 5.72
CA SER A 8 -0.52 2.07 5.22
C SER A 8 0.48 2.90 6.00
N GLN A 9 1.74 2.47 6.00
CA GLN A 9 2.82 3.22 6.61
C GLN A 9 2.98 4.59 5.93
N GLN A 10 2.94 4.60 4.60
CA GLN A 10 3.05 5.80 3.79
C GLN A 10 1.88 6.77 4.03
N SER A 11 0.64 6.27 4.16
CA SER A 11 -0.52 7.12 4.45
C SER A 11 -0.37 7.86 5.78
N LYS A 12 0.15 7.17 6.81
CA LYS A 12 0.39 7.79 8.11
C LYS A 12 1.48 8.86 8.06
N ILE A 13 2.58 8.57 7.35
CA ILE A 13 3.67 9.53 7.14
C ILE A 13 3.17 10.72 6.34
N ASN A 14 2.49 10.48 5.22
CA ASN A 14 1.97 11.54 4.35
C ASN A 14 0.97 12.44 5.06
N ALA A 15 0.10 11.89 5.92
CA ALA A 15 -0.83 12.68 6.71
C ALA A 15 -0.10 13.62 7.69
N THR A 16 0.96 13.13 8.34
CA THR A 16 1.81 13.94 9.22
C THR A 16 2.54 15.02 8.44
N ASP A 17 3.14 14.66 7.30
CA ASP A 17 3.85 15.59 6.44
C ASP A 17 2.94 16.69 5.91
N PHE A 18 1.70 16.36 5.53
CA PHE A 18 0.71 17.34 5.10
C PHE A 18 0.41 18.37 6.21
N LEU A 19 0.27 17.92 7.45
CA LEU A 19 0.05 18.83 8.58
C LEU A 19 1.26 19.72 8.86
N ILE A 20 2.47 19.16 8.77
CA ILE A 20 3.73 19.93 8.94
C ILE A 20 3.85 20.99 7.85
N ASP A 21 3.55 20.66 6.59
CA ASP A 21 3.61 21.62 5.48
C ASP A 21 2.56 22.72 5.63
N ALA A 22 1.34 22.37 6.04
CA ALA A 22 0.29 23.35 6.30
C ALA A 22 0.68 24.32 7.43
N LEU A 23 1.29 23.79 8.50
CA LEU A 23 1.80 24.61 9.60
C LEU A 23 2.97 25.50 9.15
N ALA A 24 3.95 24.95 8.42
CA ALA A 24 5.07 25.71 7.89
C ALA A 24 4.59 26.86 7.00
N ALA A 25 3.65 26.59 6.10
CA ALA A 25 3.06 27.60 5.24
C ALA A 25 2.36 28.73 6.05
N SER A 26 1.64 28.37 7.11
CA SER A 26 0.98 29.35 7.99
C SER A 26 1.96 30.23 8.76
N LEU A 27 3.17 29.74 9.00
CA LEU A 27 4.25 30.46 9.69
C LEU A 27 5.24 31.15 8.73
N GLY A 28 5.01 31.09 7.41
CA GLY A 28 5.93 31.63 6.40
C GLY A 28 7.29 30.90 6.33
N LEU A 29 7.33 29.64 6.76
CA LEU A 29 8.53 28.81 6.75
C LEU A 29 8.58 27.95 5.47
N PRO A 30 9.79 27.59 5.00
CA PRO A 30 9.93 26.67 3.87
C PRO A 30 9.38 25.27 4.23
N PRO A 31 8.92 24.49 3.24
CA PRO A 31 8.46 23.11 3.47
C PRO A 31 9.60 22.25 4.04
N ALA A 32 9.23 21.29 4.89
CA ALA A 32 10.18 20.39 5.50
C ALA A 32 10.89 19.51 4.44
N ARG A 33 12.20 19.32 4.58
CA ARG A 33 12.93 18.35 3.75
C ARG A 33 12.46 16.95 4.09
N ARG A 34 12.02 16.22 3.09
CA ARG A 34 11.57 14.84 3.21
C ARG A 34 12.64 13.88 2.74
N ASP A 35 12.79 12.79 3.45
CA ASP A 35 13.55 11.64 2.99
C ASP A 35 12.65 10.78 2.09
N PRO A 36 12.95 10.67 0.79
CA PRO A 36 12.12 9.87 -0.13
C PRO A 36 12.16 8.36 0.18
N SER A 37 13.16 7.89 0.94
CA SER A 37 13.25 6.49 1.38
C SER A 37 12.40 6.19 2.61
N ARG A 38 11.78 7.20 3.21
CA ARG A 38 11.02 7.06 4.45
C ARG A 38 9.72 6.31 4.20
N GLY A 39 9.63 5.09 4.70
CA GLY A 39 8.37 4.38 4.84
C GLY A 39 8.03 3.34 3.79
N GLY A 40 8.97 2.82 3.03
CA GLY A 40 8.76 1.68 2.15
C GLY A 40 9.66 0.51 2.53
N LEU A 41 9.08 -0.65 2.83
CA LEU A 41 9.79 -1.90 2.64
C LEU A 41 9.78 -2.15 1.13
N GLU A 42 10.97 -2.28 0.54
CA GLU A 42 11.07 -2.60 -0.87
C GLU A 42 10.57 -4.03 -1.11
N GLN A 43 9.31 -4.16 -1.50
CA GLN A 43 8.73 -5.43 -1.88
C GLN A 43 8.90 -5.61 -3.38
N VAL A 44 9.63 -6.65 -3.78
CA VAL A 44 9.77 -7.04 -5.19
C VAL A 44 8.70 -8.08 -5.51
N LEU A 45 7.86 -7.78 -6.47
CA LEU A 45 6.87 -8.72 -7.00
C LEU A 45 7.28 -9.17 -8.40
N ALA A 46 7.20 -10.48 -8.65
CA ALA A 46 7.30 -11.03 -9.98
C ALA A 46 5.90 -11.20 -10.57
N LEU A 47 5.65 -10.60 -11.73
CA LEU A 47 4.40 -10.82 -12.47
C LEU A 47 4.58 -11.95 -13.48
N GLU A 48 3.63 -12.88 -13.54
CA GLU A 48 3.68 -14.00 -14.49
C GLU A 48 3.52 -13.56 -15.96
N SER A 49 4.02 -14.39 -16.89
CA SER A 49 4.28 -14.00 -18.27
C SER A 49 3.04 -13.73 -19.13
N ALA A 50 1.90 -14.27 -18.79
CA ALA A 50 0.70 -14.28 -19.62
C ALA A 50 -0.42 -13.34 -19.14
N LEU A 51 -0.13 -12.40 -18.25
CA LEU A 51 -1.17 -11.56 -17.65
C LEU A 51 -1.58 -10.43 -18.61
N SER A 52 -2.88 -10.26 -18.78
CA SER A 52 -3.44 -9.03 -19.34
C SER A 52 -3.18 -7.85 -18.39
N VAL A 53 -3.26 -6.61 -18.89
CA VAL A 53 -3.14 -5.40 -18.05
C VAL A 53 -4.08 -5.46 -16.84
N SER A 54 -5.31 -5.87 -17.04
CA SER A 54 -6.32 -5.97 -15.99
C SER A 54 -5.94 -7.02 -14.91
N GLN A 55 -5.42 -8.17 -15.33
CA GLN A 55 -4.93 -9.20 -14.41
C GLN A 55 -3.72 -8.72 -13.62
N ALA A 56 -2.75 -8.08 -14.28
CA ALA A 56 -1.57 -7.52 -13.62
C ALA A 56 -1.95 -6.49 -12.54
N VAL A 57 -2.89 -5.59 -12.83
CA VAL A 57 -3.41 -4.63 -11.84
C VAL A 57 -4.09 -5.35 -10.68
N THR A 58 -4.90 -6.36 -10.98
CA THR A 58 -5.60 -7.13 -9.95
C THR A 58 -4.62 -7.84 -9.02
N GLU A 59 -3.57 -8.46 -9.57
CA GLU A 59 -2.54 -9.14 -8.76
C GLU A 59 -1.73 -8.16 -7.92
N LEU A 60 -1.35 -7.01 -8.48
CA LEU A 60 -0.67 -5.96 -7.72
C LEU A 60 -1.51 -5.49 -6.54
N VAL A 61 -2.77 -5.14 -6.79
CA VAL A 61 -3.68 -4.66 -5.75
C VAL A 61 -3.95 -5.74 -4.71
N ALA A 62 -4.12 -6.99 -5.13
CA ALA A 62 -4.34 -8.11 -4.21
C ALA A 62 -3.11 -8.42 -3.36
N GLY A 63 -1.92 -8.36 -3.96
CA GLY A 63 -0.65 -8.63 -3.28
C GLY A 63 -0.34 -7.57 -2.23
N VAL A 64 -0.42 -6.29 -2.60
CA VAL A 64 -0.15 -5.17 -1.69
C VAL A 64 -1.25 -5.02 -0.66
N GLY A 65 -2.49 -5.09 -1.11
CA GLY A 65 -3.65 -4.86 -0.26
C GLY A 65 -3.91 -5.98 0.74
N ARG A 66 -3.37 -7.18 0.54
CA ARG A 66 -3.66 -8.38 1.34
C ARG A 66 -5.16 -8.62 1.57
N LEU A 67 -5.99 -8.06 0.69
CA LEU A 67 -7.44 -7.96 0.89
C LEU A 67 -8.11 -9.31 1.18
N ARG A 68 -7.67 -10.38 0.48
CA ARG A 68 -8.21 -11.73 0.71
C ARG A 68 -7.85 -12.26 2.09
N VAL A 69 -6.61 -12.07 2.51
CA VAL A 69 -6.14 -12.53 3.82
C VAL A 69 -6.84 -11.76 4.93
N ASP A 70 -6.96 -10.45 4.76
CA ASP A 70 -7.63 -9.58 5.71
C ASP A 70 -9.13 -9.93 5.84
N ASP A 71 -9.82 -10.18 4.72
CA ASP A 71 -11.23 -10.58 4.72
C ASP A 71 -11.44 -11.93 5.40
N LEU A 72 -10.62 -12.94 5.07
CA LEU A 72 -10.69 -14.25 5.69
C LEU A 72 -10.42 -14.20 7.19
N ASN A 73 -9.40 -13.47 7.62
CA ASN A 73 -9.08 -13.30 9.04
C ASN A 73 -10.18 -12.55 9.79
N PHE A 74 -10.74 -11.51 9.18
CA PHE A 74 -11.85 -10.77 9.76
C PHE A 74 -13.07 -11.66 9.96
N ARG A 75 -13.49 -12.39 8.92
CA ARG A 75 -14.66 -13.28 8.99
C ARG A 75 -14.47 -14.40 10.00
N ARG A 76 -13.29 -15.02 10.05
CA ARG A 76 -12.99 -16.07 11.02
C ARG A 76 -13.12 -15.56 12.45
N ARG A 77 -12.45 -14.46 12.79
CA ARG A 77 -12.49 -13.88 14.14
C ARG A 77 -13.89 -13.40 14.50
N TRP A 78 -14.61 -12.82 13.54
CA TRP A 78 -15.98 -12.38 13.75
C TRP A 78 -16.96 -13.54 13.96
N SER A 79 -16.78 -14.67 13.30
CA SER A 79 -17.59 -15.87 13.54
C SER A 79 -17.35 -16.51 14.91
N GLU A 80 -16.15 -16.33 15.46
CA GLU A 80 -15.80 -16.83 16.79
C GLU A 80 -16.33 -15.91 17.90
N LEU A 81 -16.24 -14.60 17.72
CA LEU A 81 -16.61 -13.61 18.72
C LEU A 81 -17.04 -12.29 18.06
N ALA A 82 -18.33 -12.17 17.74
CA ALA A 82 -18.90 -10.97 17.13
C ALA A 82 -19.12 -9.85 18.15
N THR A 83 -18.06 -9.26 18.67
CA THR A 83 -18.12 -8.18 19.65
C THR A 83 -17.35 -6.93 19.19
N PRO A 84 -17.69 -5.74 19.74
CA PRO A 84 -16.91 -4.52 19.50
C PRO A 84 -15.42 -4.69 19.83
N GLU A 85 -15.09 -5.45 20.88
CA GLU A 85 -13.72 -5.71 21.32
C GLU A 85 -12.95 -6.53 20.26
N CYS A 86 -13.62 -7.51 19.62
CA CYS A 86 -13.03 -8.26 18.52
C CYS A 86 -12.70 -7.36 17.33
N PHE A 87 -13.57 -6.42 16.99
CA PHE A 87 -13.34 -5.45 15.93
C PHE A 87 -12.14 -4.53 16.26
N GLU A 88 -12.11 -3.99 17.46
CA GLU A 88 -11.03 -3.09 17.90
C GLU A 88 -9.69 -3.81 18.03
N SER A 89 -9.66 -5.06 18.50
CA SER A 89 -8.43 -5.84 18.57
C SER A 89 -7.85 -6.08 17.18
N GLN A 90 -8.68 -6.41 16.19
CA GLN A 90 -8.25 -6.59 14.81
C GLN A 90 -7.67 -5.31 14.19
N ARG A 91 -8.23 -4.15 14.51
CA ARG A 91 -7.67 -2.85 14.09
C ARG A 91 -6.33 -2.56 14.73
N ARG A 92 -6.19 -2.85 16.01
CA ARG A 92 -4.99 -2.58 16.82
C ARG A 92 -3.83 -3.48 16.43
N GLU A 93 -4.13 -4.74 16.13
CA GLU A 93 -3.16 -5.76 15.73
C GLU A 93 -2.85 -5.75 14.23
N TYR A 94 -3.52 -4.87 13.46
CA TYR A 94 -3.34 -4.86 12.01
C TYR A 94 -1.92 -4.45 11.62
N VAL A 95 -1.27 -5.34 10.89
CA VAL A 95 0.06 -5.09 10.34
C VAL A 95 -0.06 -4.07 9.20
N LEU A 96 0.65 -2.94 9.35
CA LEU A 96 0.67 -1.90 8.32
C LEU A 96 1.15 -2.46 6.98
N ARG A 97 0.43 -2.11 5.93
CA ARG A 97 0.77 -2.47 4.55
C ARG A 97 1.51 -1.33 3.86
N ASP A 98 2.23 -1.67 2.80
CA ASP A 98 2.79 -0.69 1.89
C ASP A 98 1.75 -0.20 0.87
N GLN A 99 2.03 0.93 0.24
CA GLN A 99 1.28 1.44 -0.91
C GLN A 99 1.95 0.98 -2.21
N LEU A 100 1.22 1.12 -3.33
CA LEU A 100 1.75 0.78 -4.65
C LEU A 100 3.04 1.54 -5.00
N ASN A 101 3.18 2.78 -4.56
CA ASN A 101 4.37 3.61 -4.78
C ASN A 101 5.61 3.14 -3.98
N GLY A 102 5.46 2.20 -3.07
CA GLY A 102 6.57 1.54 -2.36
C GLY A 102 7.00 0.22 -3.00
N LEU A 103 6.33 -0.20 -4.09
CA LEU A 103 6.62 -1.45 -4.75
C LEU A 103 7.66 -1.32 -5.85
N SER A 104 8.45 -2.39 -6.00
CA SER A 104 9.24 -2.66 -7.19
C SER A 104 8.72 -3.92 -7.86
N VAL A 105 8.56 -3.87 -9.18
CA VAL A 105 8.16 -5.03 -9.98
C VAL A 105 9.31 -5.39 -10.91
N GLN A 106 9.68 -6.66 -10.90
CA GLN A 106 10.61 -7.20 -11.88
C GLN A 106 9.83 -7.65 -13.12
N LEU A 107 10.13 -7.06 -14.26
CA LEU A 107 9.53 -7.41 -15.54
C LEU A 107 10.55 -8.10 -16.44
N SER A 108 10.11 -9.19 -17.10
CA SER A 108 10.82 -9.73 -18.25
C SER A 108 10.64 -8.82 -19.46
N GLU A 109 11.54 -8.93 -20.46
CA GLU A 109 11.46 -8.13 -21.70
C GLU A 109 10.13 -8.29 -22.44
N GLU A 110 9.58 -9.50 -22.43
CA GLU A 110 8.29 -9.82 -23.06
C GLU A 110 7.12 -9.02 -22.47
N LYS A 111 7.27 -8.48 -21.27
CA LYS A 111 6.23 -7.72 -20.55
C LYS A 111 6.45 -6.21 -20.55
N SER A 112 7.37 -5.74 -21.36
CA SER A 112 7.66 -4.30 -21.47
C SER A 112 6.41 -3.44 -21.71
N GLY A 113 5.38 -4.01 -22.32
CA GLY A 113 4.07 -3.36 -22.53
C GLY A 113 3.32 -2.98 -21.24
N LEU A 114 3.61 -3.61 -20.09
CA LEU A 114 3.01 -3.25 -18.80
C LEU A 114 3.69 -2.07 -18.11
N ARG A 115 4.91 -1.73 -18.54
CA ARG A 115 5.73 -0.69 -17.91
C ARG A 115 5.04 0.68 -17.78
N PRO A 116 4.41 1.23 -18.84
CA PRO A 116 3.76 2.54 -18.72
C PRO A 116 2.66 2.56 -17.66
N MET A 117 1.88 1.49 -17.59
CA MET A 117 0.81 1.35 -16.59
C MET A 117 1.36 1.25 -15.17
N LEU A 118 2.41 0.45 -14.95
CA LEU A 118 3.05 0.31 -13.64
C LEU A 118 3.63 1.64 -13.15
N LEU A 119 4.31 2.38 -14.02
CA LEU A 119 4.83 3.71 -13.71
C LEU A 119 3.71 4.70 -13.39
N ALA A 120 2.59 4.66 -14.12
CA ALA A 120 1.42 5.50 -13.85
C ALA A 120 0.78 5.19 -12.48
N LEU A 121 0.91 3.96 -11.98
CA LEU A 121 0.49 3.56 -10.64
C LEU A 121 1.53 3.91 -9.54
N GLY A 122 2.67 4.49 -9.91
CA GLY A 122 3.74 4.82 -9.00
C GLY A 122 4.63 3.62 -8.61
N VAL A 123 4.51 2.50 -9.33
CA VAL A 123 5.31 1.28 -9.11
C VAL A 123 6.67 1.42 -9.79
N SER A 124 7.74 1.13 -9.09
CA SER A 124 9.09 1.06 -9.67
C SER A 124 9.25 -0.21 -10.50
N VAL A 125 9.86 -0.11 -11.68
CA VAL A 125 10.07 -1.25 -12.58
C VAL A 125 11.56 -1.54 -12.71
N ARG A 126 11.94 -2.78 -12.39
CA ARG A 126 13.30 -3.30 -12.57
C ARG A 126 13.35 -4.29 -13.73
N HIS A 127 14.48 -4.41 -14.34
CA HIS A 127 14.80 -5.40 -15.38
C HIS A 127 15.63 -6.54 -14.80
#